data_1bca919b5836fd10d467617c5d8ee1e7
#
_entry.id   1bca919b5836fd10d467617c5d8ee1e7
#
_cell.length_a   1.000
_cell.length_b   1.000
_cell.length_c   1.000
_cell.angle_alpha   90.00
_cell.angle_beta   90.00
_cell.angle_gamma   90.00
#
_symmetry.space_group_name_H-M   'P 1'
#
loop_
_entity.id
_entity.type
_entity.pdbx_description
1 polymer ?
#
loop_
_entity_poly.entity_id
_entity_poly.type
_entity_poly.pdbx_seq_one_letter_code
_entity_poly.pdbx_strand_id
1 'polypeptide(L)'
;MKSHWENVYQTKGRDQVSWFRQHLDTSLQMIKSTGIGKDSSIIDVGGGNSNLVDDLLIQGFCDVSVLDISGKAIADSRHRLGNQSIQVNWIEADITEVDLPKNEFDLWHDRAVFHFLTDADDRRKYVELVLSSLKPGGHIIVASFSLDGPQKCSGLYVM
;
A
#
# COMPACT_ATOMS: atom_id res chain seq x y z
N MET A 1 -13.46 -9.67 2.47
CA MET A 1 -12.86 -8.49 1.79
C MET A 1 -12.10 -8.89 0.52
N LYS A 2 -11.30 -9.96 0.52
CA LYS A 2 -10.50 -10.42 -0.64
C LYS A 2 -11.32 -10.60 -1.92
N SER A 3 -12.42 -11.35 -1.88
CA SER A 3 -13.27 -11.62 -3.07
C SER A 3 -13.83 -10.35 -3.72
N HIS A 4 -14.11 -9.31 -2.93
CA HIS A 4 -14.56 -8.02 -3.45
C HIS A 4 -13.46 -7.35 -4.30
N TRP A 5 -12.23 -7.26 -3.76
CA TRP A 5 -11.11 -6.64 -4.46
C TRP A 5 -10.66 -7.43 -5.67
N GLU A 6 -10.63 -8.77 -5.59
CA GLU A 6 -10.40 -9.62 -6.76
C GLU A 6 -11.39 -9.31 -7.89
N ASN A 7 -12.70 -9.20 -7.57
CA ASN A 7 -13.71 -8.88 -8.56
C ASN A 7 -13.53 -7.46 -9.14
N VAL A 8 -13.19 -6.47 -8.31
CA VAL A 8 -12.92 -5.10 -8.78
C VAL A 8 -11.80 -5.09 -9.82
N TYR A 9 -10.66 -5.75 -9.53
CA TYR A 9 -9.50 -5.76 -10.43
C TYR A 9 -9.66 -6.72 -11.62
N GLN A 10 -10.60 -7.68 -11.55
CA GLN A 10 -10.96 -8.50 -12.72
C GLN A 10 -11.89 -7.77 -13.70
N THR A 11 -12.76 -6.88 -13.20
CA THR A 11 -13.82 -6.27 -13.99
C THR A 11 -13.51 -4.85 -14.45
N LYS A 12 -12.58 -4.16 -13.79
CA LYS A 12 -12.20 -2.77 -14.12
C LYS A 12 -10.75 -2.69 -14.55
N GLY A 13 -10.51 -1.98 -15.64
CA GLY A 13 -9.17 -1.58 -16.04
C GLY A 13 -8.53 -0.67 -14.98
N ARG A 14 -7.21 -0.65 -14.93
CA ARG A 14 -6.42 0.10 -13.95
C ARG A 14 -6.79 1.60 -13.91
N ASP A 15 -6.99 2.21 -15.06
CA ASP A 15 -7.33 3.62 -15.26
C ASP A 15 -8.82 3.93 -15.06
N GLN A 16 -9.66 2.91 -14.89
CA GLN A 16 -11.10 3.04 -14.69
C GLN A 16 -11.51 3.15 -13.21
N VAL A 17 -10.55 3.06 -12.30
CA VAL A 17 -10.80 3.20 -10.86
C VAL A 17 -10.56 4.63 -10.40
N SER A 18 -11.40 5.14 -9.49
CA SER A 18 -11.37 6.55 -9.06
C SER A 18 -10.07 6.95 -8.34
N TRP A 19 -9.37 6.00 -7.76
CA TRP A 19 -8.10 6.22 -7.05
C TRP A 19 -6.87 6.11 -7.96
N PHE A 20 -7.03 5.79 -9.24
CA PHE A 20 -5.91 5.76 -10.17
C PHE A 20 -5.24 7.13 -10.28
N ARG A 21 -3.93 7.12 -10.23
CA ARG A 21 -3.06 8.28 -10.53
C ARG A 21 -1.86 7.78 -11.31
N GLN A 22 -1.46 8.51 -12.33
CA GLN A 22 -0.26 8.18 -13.12
C GLN A 22 1.00 8.29 -12.25
N HIS A 23 1.06 9.33 -11.42
CA HIS A 23 2.07 9.51 -10.39
C HIS A 23 1.40 9.88 -9.07
N LEU A 24 1.94 9.38 -7.97
CA LEU A 24 1.43 9.69 -6.63
C LEU A 24 2.22 10.87 -6.04
N ASP A 25 2.13 12.04 -6.66
CA ASP A 25 2.94 13.21 -6.33
C ASP A 25 2.93 13.55 -4.84
N THR A 26 1.77 13.54 -4.20
CA THR A 26 1.65 13.81 -2.75
C THR A 26 2.40 12.77 -1.91
N SER A 27 2.23 11.47 -2.22
CA SER A 27 2.95 10.40 -1.54
C SER A 27 4.45 10.52 -1.75
N LEU A 28 4.89 10.79 -2.98
CA LEU A 28 6.31 10.97 -3.31
C LEU A 28 6.93 12.18 -2.59
N GLN A 29 6.20 13.30 -2.49
CA GLN A 29 6.65 14.47 -1.73
C GLN A 29 6.77 14.16 -0.24
N MET A 30 5.81 13.44 0.33
CA MET A 30 5.85 13.02 1.73
C MET A 30 7.03 12.08 1.99
N ILE A 31 7.25 11.07 1.14
CA ILE A 31 8.40 10.16 1.22
C ILE A 31 9.70 10.96 1.16
N LYS A 32 9.83 11.87 0.22
CA LYS A 32 11.01 12.74 0.10
C LYS A 32 11.24 13.57 1.36
N SER A 33 10.18 14.07 1.99
CA SER A 33 10.29 14.91 3.19
C SER A 33 10.78 14.16 4.44
N THR A 34 10.68 12.82 4.46
CA THR A 34 11.23 12.00 5.54
C THR A 34 12.76 11.97 5.54
N GLY A 35 13.39 12.21 4.39
CA GLY A 35 14.84 12.17 4.24
C GLY A 35 15.45 10.77 4.21
N ILE A 36 14.65 9.70 4.06
CA ILE A 36 15.16 8.33 3.97
C ILE A 36 16.06 8.12 2.74
N GLY A 37 17.06 7.26 2.88
CA GLY A 37 17.99 6.90 1.80
C GLY A 37 17.38 5.94 0.79
N LYS A 38 18.08 5.71 -0.32
CA LYS A 38 17.61 4.81 -1.41
C LYS A 38 17.69 3.32 -1.04
N ASP A 39 18.44 3.00 -0.06
CA ASP A 39 18.60 1.67 0.56
C ASP A 39 17.63 1.42 1.73
N SER A 40 16.78 2.40 2.06
CA SER A 40 15.76 2.25 3.09
C SER A 40 14.67 1.28 2.66
N SER A 41 14.21 0.45 3.61
CA SER A 41 13.15 -0.51 3.42
C SER A 41 11.77 0.17 3.47
N ILE A 42 11.01 0.08 2.39
CA ILE A 42 9.69 0.70 2.24
C ILE A 42 8.64 -0.40 2.06
N ILE A 43 7.51 -0.30 2.78
CA ILE A 43 6.33 -1.09 2.49
C ILE A 43 5.18 -0.20 2.02
N ASP A 44 4.58 -0.54 0.85
CA ASP A 44 3.36 0.07 0.30
C ASP A 44 2.18 -0.87 0.53
N VAL A 45 1.32 -0.53 1.49
CA VAL A 45 0.15 -1.33 1.89
C VAL A 45 -1.05 -0.95 1.04
N GLY A 46 -1.67 -1.97 0.43
CA GLY A 46 -2.73 -1.78 -0.56
C GLY A 46 -2.20 -1.23 -1.89
N GLY A 47 -0.89 -1.39 -2.12
CA GLY A 47 -0.21 -0.88 -3.32
C GLY A 47 -0.41 -1.71 -4.58
N GLY A 48 -1.18 -2.80 -4.54
CA GLY A 48 -1.22 -3.85 -5.56
C GLY A 48 -1.27 -3.38 -7.00
N ASN A 49 -2.12 -2.42 -7.35
CA ASN A 49 -2.19 -1.86 -8.72
C ASN A 49 -1.82 -0.37 -8.79
N SER A 50 -1.15 0.13 -7.77
CA SER A 50 -0.62 1.50 -7.69
C SER A 50 0.62 1.67 -8.57
N ASN A 51 0.89 2.91 -8.99
CA ASN A 51 2.13 3.29 -9.67
C ASN A 51 3.23 3.76 -8.71
N LEU A 52 2.98 3.75 -7.40
CA LEU A 52 3.99 4.19 -6.44
C LEU A 52 5.27 3.36 -6.55
N VAL A 53 5.11 2.04 -6.67
CA VAL A 53 6.25 1.13 -6.81
C VAL A 53 7.10 1.45 -8.05
N ASP A 54 6.46 1.78 -9.18
CA ASP A 54 7.15 2.19 -10.42
C ASP A 54 7.99 3.45 -10.18
N ASP A 55 7.39 4.47 -9.55
CA ASP A 55 8.06 5.73 -9.25
C ASP A 55 9.20 5.56 -8.24
N LEU A 56 9.03 4.70 -7.22
CA LEU A 56 10.08 4.40 -6.25
C LEU A 56 11.30 3.74 -6.91
N LEU A 57 11.07 2.75 -7.77
CA LEU A 57 12.14 2.09 -8.51
C LEU A 57 12.86 3.06 -9.45
N ILE A 58 12.12 3.91 -10.19
CA ILE A 58 12.70 4.97 -11.04
C ILE A 58 13.54 5.94 -10.22
N GLN A 59 13.12 6.26 -9.00
CA GLN A 59 13.88 7.13 -8.11
C GLN A 59 15.10 6.44 -7.45
N GLY A 60 15.29 5.15 -7.71
CA GLY A 60 16.44 4.38 -7.24
C GLY A 60 16.29 3.74 -5.85
N PHE A 61 15.06 3.66 -5.30
CA PHE A 61 14.84 2.84 -4.12
C PHE A 61 15.00 1.36 -4.48
N CYS A 62 15.75 0.61 -3.68
CA CYS A 62 16.12 -0.77 -3.99
C CYS A 62 15.53 -1.81 -3.04
N ASP A 63 14.88 -1.39 -1.95
CA ASP A 63 14.22 -2.28 -0.98
C ASP A 63 12.75 -1.87 -0.81
N VAL A 64 11.92 -2.33 -1.74
CA VAL A 64 10.49 -1.98 -1.80
C VAL A 64 9.66 -3.25 -1.67
N SER A 65 8.76 -3.26 -0.69
CA SER A 65 7.73 -4.27 -0.51
C SER A 65 6.36 -3.70 -0.90
N VAL A 66 5.53 -4.49 -1.56
CA VAL A 66 4.14 -4.17 -1.88
C VAL A 66 3.25 -5.24 -1.30
N LEU A 67 2.35 -4.85 -0.41
CA LEU A 67 1.35 -5.74 0.18
C LEU A 67 -0.03 -5.39 -0.37
N ASP A 68 -0.75 -6.40 -0.83
CA ASP A 68 -2.16 -6.26 -1.23
C ASP A 68 -2.93 -7.55 -0.96
N ILE A 69 -4.21 -7.42 -0.67
CA ILE A 69 -5.12 -8.55 -0.47
C ILE A 69 -5.48 -9.24 -1.79
N SER A 70 -5.35 -8.53 -2.93
CA SER A 70 -5.69 -9.03 -4.26
C SER A 70 -4.46 -9.54 -5.00
N GLY A 71 -4.40 -10.85 -5.20
CA GLY A 71 -3.38 -11.47 -6.06
C GLY A 71 -3.46 -10.99 -7.51
N LYS A 72 -4.67 -10.66 -8.01
CA LYS A 72 -4.86 -10.07 -9.35
C LYS A 72 -4.18 -8.71 -9.48
N ALA A 73 -4.36 -7.82 -8.50
CA ALA A 73 -3.72 -6.50 -8.50
C ALA A 73 -2.18 -6.61 -8.50
N ILE A 74 -1.63 -7.50 -7.67
CA ILE A 74 -0.20 -7.81 -7.63
C ILE A 74 0.27 -8.36 -8.99
N ALA A 75 -0.44 -9.33 -9.57
CA ALA A 75 -0.07 -9.92 -10.86
C ALA A 75 -0.03 -8.87 -11.98
N ASP A 76 -0.99 -7.95 -12.01
CA ASP A 76 -1.03 -6.85 -12.99
C ASP A 76 0.17 -5.91 -12.85
N SER A 77 0.55 -5.57 -11.62
CA SER A 77 1.73 -4.73 -11.36
C SER A 77 3.04 -5.43 -11.72
N ARG A 78 3.17 -6.70 -11.39
CA ARG A 78 4.33 -7.51 -11.80
C ARG A 78 4.46 -7.60 -13.32
N HIS A 79 3.35 -7.80 -14.02
CA HIS A 79 3.32 -7.84 -15.48
C HIS A 79 3.73 -6.48 -16.07
N ARG A 80 3.22 -5.37 -15.52
CA ARG A 80 3.56 -4.00 -15.94
C ARG A 80 5.04 -3.68 -15.77
N LEU A 81 5.62 -4.03 -14.64
CA LEU A 81 7.03 -3.80 -14.32
C LEU A 81 7.98 -4.73 -15.11
N GLY A 82 7.49 -5.86 -15.62
CA GLY A 82 8.30 -6.81 -16.35
C GLY A 82 9.50 -7.29 -15.51
N ASN A 83 10.71 -7.17 -16.05
CA ASN A 83 11.92 -7.61 -15.37
C ASN A 83 12.22 -6.85 -14.07
N GLN A 84 11.75 -5.60 -13.93
CA GLN A 84 11.95 -4.83 -12.71
C GLN A 84 11.15 -5.40 -11.52
N SER A 85 10.11 -6.18 -11.78
CA SER A 85 9.29 -6.80 -10.73
C SER A 85 10.08 -7.73 -9.80
N ILE A 86 11.24 -8.23 -10.23
CA ILE A 86 12.14 -9.08 -9.43
C ILE A 86 12.75 -8.29 -8.25
N GLN A 87 12.85 -6.97 -8.37
CA GLN A 87 13.42 -6.09 -7.35
C GLN A 87 12.43 -5.77 -6.22
N VAL A 88 11.17 -6.18 -6.36
CA VAL A 88 10.10 -5.86 -5.42
C VAL A 88 9.70 -7.10 -4.64
N ASN A 89 9.56 -6.96 -3.33
CA ASN A 89 9.00 -8.01 -2.48
C ASN A 89 7.46 -7.93 -2.50
N TRP A 90 6.81 -8.90 -3.14
CA TRP A 90 5.37 -8.94 -3.29
C TRP A 90 4.73 -9.81 -2.21
N ILE A 91 3.78 -9.25 -1.46
CA ILE A 91 3.10 -9.91 -0.34
C ILE A 91 1.60 -9.92 -0.62
N GLU A 92 1.05 -11.07 -0.99
CA GLU A 92 -0.40 -11.26 -1.10
C GLU A 92 -0.94 -11.68 0.26
N ALA A 93 -1.56 -10.74 0.98
CA ALA A 93 -2.07 -11.00 2.33
C ALA A 93 -3.16 -10.01 2.74
N ASP A 94 -3.99 -10.42 3.70
CA ASP A 94 -4.87 -9.53 4.44
C ASP A 94 -4.06 -8.83 5.54
N ILE A 95 -4.10 -7.50 5.57
CA ILE A 95 -3.33 -6.69 6.53
C ILE A 95 -3.73 -6.96 7.99
N THR A 96 -4.92 -7.50 8.24
CA THR A 96 -5.43 -7.83 9.57
C THR A 96 -5.01 -9.23 10.06
N GLU A 97 -4.40 -10.03 9.17
CA GLU A 97 -4.04 -11.43 9.44
C GLU A 97 -2.56 -11.73 9.16
N VAL A 98 -1.86 -10.85 8.43
CA VAL A 98 -0.48 -11.07 8.04
C VAL A 98 0.47 -10.95 9.22
N ASP A 99 1.51 -11.78 9.21
CA ASP A 99 2.68 -11.63 10.07
C ASP A 99 3.84 -11.04 9.25
N LEU A 100 4.35 -9.90 9.68
CA LEU A 100 5.48 -9.20 9.05
C LEU A 100 6.70 -9.22 9.98
N PRO A 101 7.92 -9.17 9.43
CA PRO A 101 9.13 -9.10 10.23
C PRO A 101 9.13 -7.88 11.16
N LYS A 102 9.67 -8.04 12.37
CA LYS A 102 9.81 -6.96 13.34
C LYS A 102 10.97 -6.05 12.98
N ASN A 103 10.78 -4.74 13.18
CA ASN A 103 11.81 -3.71 12.93
C ASN A 103 12.44 -3.82 11.53
N GLU A 104 11.62 -4.06 10.53
CA GLU A 104 12.08 -4.26 9.14
C GLU A 104 12.03 -2.97 8.32
N PHE A 105 10.94 -2.21 8.44
CA PHE A 105 10.68 -1.10 7.53
C PHE A 105 11.14 0.25 8.10
N ASP A 106 11.77 1.05 7.25
CA ASP A 106 12.08 2.46 7.53
C ASP A 106 10.89 3.36 7.24
N LEU A 107 10.01 2.92 6.31
CA LEU A 107 8.82 3.67 5.94
C LEU A 107 7.64 2.73 5.66
N TRP A 108 6.51 3.05 6.29
CA TRP A 108 5.21 2.46 6.04
C TRP A 108 4.34 3.45 5.27
N HIS A 109 3.88 3.07 4.09
CA HIS A 109 2.96 3.85 3.28
C HIS A 109 1.63 3.13 3.16
N ASP A 110 0.53 3.82 3.42
CA ASP A 110 -0.84 3.34 3.24
C ASP A 110 -1.67 4.46 2.60
N ARG A 111 -2.14 4.20 1.40
CA ARG A 111 -3.08 5.10 0.75
C ARG A 111 -4.42 4.39 0.55
N ALA A 112 -5.34 4.67 1.50
CA ALA A 112 -6.72 4.22 1.46
C ALA A 112 -6.94 2.71 1.75
N VAL A 113 -6.12 2.09 2.62
CA VAL A 113 -6.42 0.76 3.19
C VAL A 113 -7.00 0.90 4.59
N PHE A 114 -6.35 1.68 5.46
CA PHE A 114 -6.78 1.86 6.85
C PHE A 114 -8.26 2.26 6.98
N HIS A 115 -8.77 3.09 6.09
CA HIS A 115 -10.17 3.54 6.14
C HIS A 115 -11.21 2.44 5.87
N PHE A 116 -10.81 1.28 5.31
CA PHE A 116 -11.69 0.12 5.16
C PHE A 116 -11.79 -0.72 6.44
N LEU A 117 -10.92 -0.50 7.42
CA LEU A 117 -10.94 -1.20 8.70
C LEU A 117 -12.00 -0.58 9.62
N THR A 118 -13.27 -0.86 9.36
CA THR A 118 -14.40 -0.31 10.11
C THR A 118 -14.58 -0.99 11.47
N ASP A 119 -14.03 -2.17 11.69
CA ASP A 119 -14.01 -2.86 12.98
C ASP A 119 -12.87 -2.35 13.88
N ALA A 120 -13.16 -2.16 15.17
CA ALA A 120 -12.18 -1.63 16.12
C ALA A 120 -11.02 -2.61 16.39
N ASP A 121 -11.28 -3.91 16.36
CA ASP A 121 -10.25 -4.92 16.58
C ASP A 121 -9.31 -5.02 15.39
N ASP A 122 -9.82 -4.88 14.16
CA ASP A 122 -8.99 -4.85 12.96
C ASP A 122 -8.08 -3.61 12.94
N ARG A 123 -8.59 -2.44 13.37
CA ARG A 123 -7.75 -1.25 13.52
C ARG A 123 -6.66 -1.43 14.57
N ARG A 124 -6.97 -2.07 15.69
CA ARG A 124 -5.98 -2.37 16.72
C ARG A 124 -4.88 -3.28 16.18
N LYS A 125 -5.24 -4.38 15.51
CA LYS A 125 -4.28 -5.30 14.87
C LYS A 125 -3.39 -4.56 13.87
N TYR A 126 -3.98 -3.71 13.04
CA TYR A 126 -3.22 -2.90 12.08
C TYR A 126 -2.19 -2.00 12.79
N VAL A 127 -2.59 -1.28 13.84
CA VAL A 127 -1.68 -0.41 14.60
C VAL A 127 -0.57 -1.22 15.27
N GLU A 128 -0.89 -2.36 15.88
CA GLU A 128 0.10 -3.26 16.49
C GLU A 128 1.09 -3.78 15.45
N LEU A 129 0.61 -4.16 14.26
CA LEU A 129 1.46 -4.60 13.15
C LEU A 129 2.40 -3.50 12.69
N VAL A 130 1.89 -2.29 12.45
CA VAL A 130 2.70 -1.12 12.08
C VAL A 130 3.80 -0.86 13.10
N LEU A 131 3.44 -0.79 14.39
CA LEU A 131 4.39 -0.51 15.48
C LEU A 131 5.45 -1.60 15.63
N SER A 132 5.09 -2.87 15.38
CA SER A 132 6.03 -3.97 15.49
C SER A 132 6.97 -4.07 14.27
N SER A 133 6.49 -3.72 13.08
CA SER A 133 7.22 -3.90 11.82
C SER A 133 8.11 -2.71 11.47
N LEU A 134 7.79 -1.52 11.98
CA LEU A 134 8.64 -0.34 11.79
C LEU A 134 9.89 -0.39 12.66
N LYS A 135 11.01 0.04 12.10
CA LYS A 135 12.24 0.31 12.84
C LYS A 135 12.02 1.48 13.82
N PRO A 136 12.75 1.52 14.95
CA PRO A 136 12.80 2.71 15.79
C PRO A 136 13.19 3.94 14.95
N GLY A 137 12.38 4.99 15.00
CA GLY A 137 12.58 6.19 14.18
C GLY A 137 12.06 6.10 12.75
N GLY A 138 11.42 4.98 12.39
CA GLY A 138 10.74 4.83 11.09
C GLY A 138 9.57 5.78 10.90
N HIS A 139 9.15 5.96 9.66
CA HIS A 139 8.12 6.90 9.26
C HIS A 139 6.83 6.20 8.84
N ILE A 140 5.69 6.83 9.13
CA ILE A 140 4.38 6.38 8.70
C ILE A 140 3.74 7.47 7.82
N ILE A 141 3.25 7.07 6.64
CA ILE A 141 2.44 7.90 5.77
C ILE A 141 1.11 7.18 5.59
N VAL A 142 0.03 7.76 6.11
CA VAL A 142 -1.33 7.22 5.93
C VAL A 142 -2.20 8.29 5.29
N ALA A 143 -2.85 7.94 4.19
CA ALA A 143 -3.82 8.79 3.53
C ALA A 143 -5.20 8.12 3.53
N SER A 144 -6.18 8.80 4.09
CA SER A 144 -7.58 8.37 4.15
C SER A 144 -8.51 9.52 3.77
N PHE A 145 -9.81 9.26 3.71
CA PHE A 145 -10.78 10.35 3.59
C PHE A 145 -10.83 11.19 4.87
N SER A 146 -11.17 12.48 4.71
CA SER A 146 -11.49 13.34 5.85
C SER A 146 -12.82 12.92 6.50
N LEU A 147 -13.08 13.39 7.72
CA LEU A 147 -14.34 13.12 8.43
C LEU A 147 -15.58 13.59 7.65
N ASP A 148 -15.43 14.62 6.82
CA ASP A 148 -16.50 15.14 5.94
C ASP A 148 -16.46 14.46 4.55
N GLY A 149 -15.64 13.44 4.37
CA GLY A 149 -15.46 12.72 3.12
C GLY A 149 -16.60 11.73 2.83
N PRO A 150 -16.49 10.98 1.71
CA PRO A 150 -17.46 9.96 1.36
C PRO A 150 -17.53 8.86 2.41
N GLN A 151 -18.75 8.40 2.73
CA GLN A 151 -18.95 7.25 3.64
C GLN A 151 -18.72 5.88 2.98
N LYS A 152 -18.54 5.88 1.65
CA LYS A 152 -18.27 4.65 0.87
C LYS A 152 -17.18 4.89 -0.16
N CYS A 153 -16.34 3.90 -0.34
CA CYS A 153 -15.35 3.79 -1.40
C CYS A 153 -15.49 2.43 -2.07
N SER A 154 -15.58 2.39 -3.41
CA SER A 154 -15.72 1.14 -4.18
C SER A 154 -16.86 0.23 -3.71
N GLY A 155 -17.95 0.81 -3.20
CA GLY A 155 -19.09 0.05 -2.69
C GLY A 155 -18.98 -0.43 -1.25
N LEU A 156 -17.81 -0.31 -0.63
CA LEU A 156 -17.57 -0.63 0.79
C LEU A 156 -17.71 0.60 1.68
N TYR A 157 -18.20 0.40 2.90
CA TYR A 157 -18.18 1.44 3.92
C TYR A 157 -16.75 1.76 4.34
N VAL A 158 -16.50 3.03 4.62
CA VAL A 158 -15.24 3.56 5.15
C VAL A 158 -15.51 4.42 6.38
N MET A 159 -14.50 4.64 7.18
CA MET A 159 -14.57 5.51 8.34
C MET A 159 -13.73 6.78 8.12
#